data_772c488b15e9c9162bf485bd1f677a30
#
_entry.id   772c488b15e9c9162bf485bd1f677a30
#
_cell.length_a   1.000
_cell.length_b   1.000
_cell.length_c   1.000
_cell.angle_alpha   90.00
_cell.angle_beta   90.00
_cell.angle_gamma   90.00
#
_symmetry.space_group_name_H-M   'P 1'
#
loop_
_entity.id
_entity.type
_entity.pdbx_description
1 polymer ?
#
loop_
_entity_poly.entity_id
_entity_poly.type
_entity_poly.pdbx_seq_one_letter_code
_entity_poly.pdbx_strand_id
1 'polypeptide(L)'
;MTFDFETIDSLPPLAWCARVGRTGIVRVRCGRDVECVDGAFVEGAWDGEFGRMDFDDAVVLAGSGGVLRGNSVVFCSPFHTLEYLHVLPTKDELLVSNSLAFLFTEAEDRPDITYPKYFFDLLAHSRRGVPNYPVGLPTAGGRRIRPFYVCNLRIDRNLNIQELPKPLPALPSCYSAYYEQL
;
A
#
# COMPACT_ATOMS: atom_id res chain seq x y z
N MET A 1 -6.49 -1.32 -17.64
CA MET A 1 -6.63 -2.32 -16.59
C MET A 1 -8.04 -2.27 -16.03
N THR A 2 -8.49 -3.33 -15.33
CA THR A 2 -9.80 -3.40 -14.66
C THR A 2 -9.64 -4.03 -13.30
N PHE A 3 -10.46 -3.63 -12.34
CA PHE A 3 -10.55 -4.33 -11.05
C PHE A 3 -11.55 -5.48 -11.12
N ASP A 4 -11.26 -6.53 -10.35
CA ASP A 4 -12.14 -7.66 -10.07
C ASP A 4 -12.16 -7.84 -8.55
N PHE A 5 -13.30 -7.55 -7.92
CA PHE A 5 -13.44 -7.47 -6.46
C PHE A 5 -14.09 -8.70 -5.87
N GLU A 6 -13.51 -9.19 -4.76
CA GLU A 6 -14.09 -10.24 -3.92
C GLU A 6 -14.09 -9.78 -2.46
N THR A 7 -15.29 -9.53 -1.90
CA THR A 7 -15.44 -9.20 -0.48
C THR A 7 -15.50 -10.47 0.36
N ILE A 8 -14.75 -10.50 1.45
CA ILE A 8 -14.64 -11.65 2.37
C ILE A 8 -14.99 -11.22 3.78
N ASP A 9 -16.14 -11.65 4.28
CA ASP A 9 -16.67 -11.27 5.59
C ASP A 9 -15.80 -11.70 6.78
N SER A 10 -15.01 -12.76 6.62
CA SER A 10 -14.14 -13.28 7.69
C SER A 10 -12.82 -12.52 7.83
N LEU A 11 -12.48 -11.61 6.91
CA LEU A 11 -11.29 -10.78 7.00
C LEU A 11 -11.49 -9.63 7.99
N PRO A 12 -10.38 -9.07 8.54
CA PRO A 12 -10.44 -7.77 9.19
C PRO A 12 -11.11 -6.75 8.25
N PRO A 13 -12.05 -5.94 8.74
CA PRO A 13 -12.95 -5.16 7.89
C PRO A 13 -12.28 -4.27 6.85
N LEU A 14 -11.11 -3.69 7.17
CA LEU A 14 -10.35 -2.77 6.31
C LEU A 14 -9.16 -3.44 5.60
N ALA A 15 -8.93 -4.74 5.79
CA ALA A 15 -7.82 -5.42 5.15
C ALA A 15 -8.08 -5.65 3.65
N TRP A 16 -7.07 -5.47 2.82
CA TRP A 16 -7.15 -5.81 1.40
C TRP A 16 -5.83 -6.38 0.87
N CYS A 17 -5.93 -7.19 -0.16
CA CYS A 17 -4.81 -7.68 -0.96
C CYS A 17 -5.18 -7.68 -2.44
N ALA A 18 -4.34 -7.05 -3.24
CA ALA A 18 -4.48 -6.98 -4.70
C ALA A 18 -3.44 -7.86 -5.39
N ARG A 19 -3.87 -8.62 -6.40
CA ARG A 19 -3.01 -9.38 -7.32
C ARG A 19 -2.97 -8.68 -8.67
N VAL A 20 -1.82 -8.20 -9.05
CA VAL A 20 -1.59 -7.51 -10.32
C VAL A 20 -0.86 -8.46 -11.26
N GLY A 21 -1.54 -8.92 -12.28
CA GLY A 21 -0.99 -9.77 -13.33
C GLY A 21 -0.86 -9.05 -14.68
N ARG A 22 -0.22 -9.71 -15.65
CA ARG A 22 0.00 -9.16 -17.01
C ARG A 22 -1.27 -9.11 -17.86
N THR A 23 -2.34 -9.77 -17.44
CA THR A 23 -3.63 -9.79 -18.15
C THR A 23 -4.34 -8.45 -18.18
N GLY A 24 -3.95 -7.53 -17.30
CA GLY A 24 -4.60 -6.25 -17.10
C GLY A 24 -5.81 -6.31 -16.15
N ILE A 25 -6.08 -7.47 -15.56
CA ILE A 25 -7.05 -7.63 -14.48
C ILE A 25 -6.29 -7.55 -13.15
N VAL A 26 -6.75 -6.69 -12.26
CA VAL A 26 -6.27 -6.55 -10.87
C VAL A 26 -7.33 -7.17 -9.98
N ARG A 27 -7.05 -8.34 -9.41
CA ARG A 27 -7.97 -9.00 -8.48
C ARG A 27 -7.73 -8.46 -7.08
N VAL A 28 -8.78 -7.96 -6.46
CA VAL A 28 -8.73 -7.38 -5.10
C VAL A 28 -9.63 -8.19 -4.19
N ARG A 29 -9.04 -8.83 -3.20
CA ARG A 29 -9.75 -9.46 -2.08
C ARG A 29 -9.71 -8.53 -0.89
N CYS A 30 -10.85 -8.25 -0.29
CA CYS A 30 -10.95 -7.23 0.74
C CYS A 30 -11.99 -7.56 1.82
N GLY A 31 -11.84 -6.92 2.97
CA GLY A 31 -12.83 -6.93 4.03
C GLY A 31 -14.05 -6.07 3.67
N ARG A 32 -15.11 -6.22 4.42
CA ARG A 32 -16.44 -5.64 4.13
C ARG A 32 -16.51 -4.11 4.18
N ASP A 33 -15.58 -3.46 4.89
CA ASP A 33 -15.57 -2.00 5.09
C ASP A 33 -14.57 -1.30 4.14
N VAL A 34 -13.99 -2.02 3.19
CA VAL A 34 -13.23 -1.44 2.07
C VAL A 34 -14.23 -0.96 1.03
N GLU A 35 -14.23 0.33 0.74
CA GLU A 35 -15.09 0.90 -0.29
C GLU A 35 -14.57 0.50 -1.68
N CYS A 36 -15.39 -0.17 -2.47
CA CYS A 36 -15.07 -0.62 -3.83
C CYS A 36 -16.04 0.03 -4.82
N VAL A 37 -15.49 0.76 -5.79
CA VAL A 37 -16.24 1.41 -6.86
C VAL A 37 -15.62 1.09 -8.21
N ASP A 38 -16.29 1.47 -9.31
CA ASP A 38 -15.70 1.32 -10.65
C ASP A 38 -14.38 2.13 -10.74
N GLY A 39 -13.31 1.43 -11.02
CA GLY A 39 -11.98 2.02 -11.18
C GLY A 39 -11.21 2.39 -9.91
N ALA A 40 -11.75 2.15 -8.70
CA ALA A 40 -11.04 2.43 -7.45
C ALA A 40 -11.51 1.57 -6.28
N PHE A 41 -10.64 1.43 -5.27
CA PHE A 41 -11.01 0.94 -3.95
C PHE A 41 -10.18 1.68 -2.89
N VAL A 42 -10.76 1.89 -1.72
CA VAL A 42 -10.09 2.62 -0.64
C VAL A 42 -10.62 2.18 0.74
N GLU A 43 -9.76 2.16 1.71
CA GLU A 43 -10.10 2.17 3.13
C GLU A 43 -9.49 3.42 3.76
N GLY A 44 -10.33 4.25 4.36
CA GLY A 44 -9.86 5.47 5.02
C GLY A 44 -10.50 6.76 4.49
N ALA A 45 -9.83 7.88 4.76
CA ALA A 45 -10.28 9.22 4.41
C ALA A 45 -9.13 10.08 3.87
N TRP A 46 -9.43 11.06 3.03
CA TRP A 46 -8.46 12.00 2.47
C TRP A 46 -9.03 13.41 2.38
N ASP A 47 -8.17 14.38 2.09
CA ASP A 47 -8.50 15.81 1.97
C ASP A 47 -9.10 16.22 0.61
N GLY A 48 -9.79 15.28 -0.07
CA GLY A 48 -10.47 15.47 -1.37
C GLY A 48 -11.96 15.14 -1.32
N GLU A 49 -12.60 15.20 -2.49
CA GLU A 49 -13.99 14.79 -2.65
C GLU A 49 -14.12 13.28 -2.79
N PHE A 50 -14.85 12.63 -1.89
CA PHE A 50 -15.02 11.18 -1.89
C PHE A 50 -15.53 10.63 -3.24
N GLY A 51 -16.49 11.31 -3.87
CA GLY A 51 -17.05 10.87 -5.15
C GLY A 51 -16.10 10.90 -6.34
N ARG A 52 -14.94 11.54 -6.22
CA ARG A 52 -13.91 11.60 -7.28
C ARG A 52 -12.90 10.49 -7.21
N MET A 53 -12.76 9.84 -6.04
CA MET A 53 -11.72 8.84 -5.81
C MET A 53 -10.32 9.34 -6.25
N ASP A 54 -10.00 10.60 -5.89
CA ASP A 54 -8.76 11.29 -6.26
C ASP A 54 -7.70 11.25 -5.15
N PHE A 55 -7.79 10.24 -4.27
CA PHE A 55 -6.90 10.07 -3.14
C PHE A 55 -5.43 9.81 -3.52
N ASP A 56 -5.15 9.49 -4.77
CA ASP A 56 -3.78 9.38 -5.29
C ASP A 56 -3.10 10.75 -5.49
N ASP A 57 -3.89 11.83 -5.63
CA ASP A 57 -3.42 13.21 -5.70
C ASP A 57 -3.53 13.94 -4.35
N ALA A 58 -4.14 13.30 -3.35
CA ALA A 58 -4.36 13.89 -2.02
C ALA A 58 -3.04 14.15 -1.28
N VAL A 59 -2.99 15.26 -0.58
CA VAL A 59 -1.86 15.60 0.31
C VAL A 59 -1.91 14.75 1.56
N VAL A 60 -3.11 14.58 2.13
CA VAL A 60 -3.33 13.77 3.33
C VAL A 60 -4.26 12.62 2.99
N LEU A 61 -3.78 11.40 3.18
CA LEU A 61 -4.57 10.17 3.13
C LEU A 61 -4.34 9.41 4.44
N ALA A 62 -5.39 9.25 5.22
CA ALA A 62 -5.43 8.38 6.39
C ALA A 62 -6.08 7.05 5.96
N GLY A 63 -5.26 6.07 5.62
CA GLY A 63 -5.68 4.81 5.02
C GLY A 63 -4.94 4.49 3.73
N SER A 64 -5.41 3.52 2.99
CA SER A 64 -4.77 3.05 1.76
C SER A 64 -5.79 2.57 0.72
N GLY A 65 -5.36 2.40 -0.52
CA GLY A 65 -6.24 1.96 -1.59
C GLY A 65 -5.55 1.82 -2.93
N GLY A 66 -6.36 1.66 -3.97
CA GLY A 66 -5.87 1.58 -5.34
C GLY A 66 -6.83 2.23 -6.32
N VAL A 67 -6.30 2.90 -7.34
CA VAL A 67 -7.08 3.56 -8.39
C VAL A 67 -6.47 3.28 -9.76
N LEU A 68 -7.32 3.10 -10.76
CA LEU A 68 -6.89 2.94 -12.14
C LEU A 68 -6.55 4.28 -12.77
N ARG A 69 -5.38 4.38 -13.39
CA ARG A 69 -4.94 5.55 -14.15
C ARG A 69 -4.44 5.12 -15.52
N GLY A 70 -5.31 5.25 -16.52
CA GLY A 70 -5.01 4.79 -17.87
C GLY A 70 -4.70 3.29 -17.92
N ASN A 71 -3.47 2.94 -18.28
CA ASN A 71 -3.05 1.54 -18.43
C ASN A 71 -2.22 1.03 -17.22
N SER A 72 -2.41 1.65 -16.06
CA SER A 72 -1.72 1.33 -14.81
C SER A 72 -2.70 1.34 -13.64
N VAL A 73 -2.31 0.70 -12.54
CA VAL A 73 -2.93 0.88 -11.23
C VAL A 73 -1.97 1.68 -10.35
N VAL A 74 -2.52 2.61 -9.57
CA VAL A 74 -1.80 3.37 -8.55
C VAL A 74 -2.29 2.93 -7.19
N PHE A 75 -1.42 2.33 -6.39
CA PHE A 75 -1.70 2.02 -4.98
C PHE A 75 -1.16 3.14 -4.10
N CYS A 76 -1.96 3.59 -3.15
CA CYS A 76 -1.63 4.69 -2.27
C CYS A 76 -1.41 4.19 -0.85
N SER A 77 -0.25 4.53 -0.25
CA SER A 77 0.00 4.31 1.15
C SER A 77 -0.57 5.45 2.00
N PRO A 78 -0.76 5.29 3.31
CA PRO A 78 -1.09 6.40 4.19
C PRO A 78 -0.02 7.49 4.20
N PHE A 79 -0.40 8.68 4.67
CA PHE A 79 0.52 9.81 4.87
C PHE A 79 1.37 9.68 6.16
N HIS A 80 1.19 8.65 6.93
CA HIS A 80 1.93 8.38 8.17
C HIS A 80 2.74 7.07 8.09
N THR A 81 3.58 6.83 9.08
CA THR A 81 4.51 5.69 9.10
C THR A 81 4.03 4.51 9.97
N LEU A 82 2.82 4.59 10.53
CA LEU A 82 2.25 3.51 11.35
C LEU A 82 1.76 2.34 10.48
N GLU A 83 1.32 2.66 9.27
CA GLU A 83 0.87 1.72 8.26
C GLU A 83 1.61 1.94 6.95
N TYR A 84 1.70 0.93 6.13
CA TYR A 84 2.44 0.96 4.86
C TYR A 84 1.98 -0.15 3.94
N LEU A 85 2.33 -0.04 2.67
CA LEU A 85 2.05 -1.08 1.70
C LEU A 85 3.13 -2.16 1.73
N HIS A 86 2.69 -3.39 1.61
CA HIS A 86 3.54 -4.56 1.45
C HIS A 86 3.46 -5.04 0.00
N VAL A 87 4.60 -5.20 -0.66
CA VAL A 87 4.65 -5.72 -2.03
C VAL A 87 5.48 -7.00 -2.06
N LEU A 88 4.88 -8.06 -2.57
CA LEU A 88 5.56 -9.34 -2.79
C LEU A 88 5.57 -9.68 -4.28
N PRO A 89 6.73 -9.61 -4.93
CA PRO A 89 6.90 -10.12 -6.29
C PRO A 89 6.82 -11.65 -6.31
N THR A 90 6.06 -12.19 -7.25
CA THR A 90 6.07 -13.59 -7.64
C THR A 90 6.62 -13.72 -9.07
N LYS A 91 6.61 -14.92 -9.64
CA LYS A 91 7.08 -15.14 -11.01
C LYS A 91 6.27 -14.35 -12.05
N ASP A 92 4.94 -14.32 -11.87
CA ASP A 92 4.01 -13.85 -12.91
C ASP A 92 3.10 -12.70 -12.43
N GLU A 93 3.14 -12.35 -11.15
CA GLU A 93 2.25 -11.36 -10.51
C GLU A 93 3.00 -10.57 -9.42
N LEU A 94 2.43 -9.42 -9.08
CA LEU A 94 2.76 -8.67 -7.87
C LEU A 94 1.56 -8.74 -6.92
N LEU A 95 1.81 -9.11 -5.66
CA LEU A 95 0.83 -8.95 -4.60
C LEU A 95 1.11 -7.65 -3.87
N VAL A 96 0.07 -6.85 -3.65
CA VAL A 96 0.12 -5.60 -2.90
C VAL A 96 -0.95 -5.63 -1.82
N SER A 97 -0.60 -5.32 -0.58
CA SER A 97 -1.55 -5.37 0.54
C SER A 97 -1.23 -4.33 1.61
N ASN A 98 -2.26 -3.85 2.33
CA ASN A 98 -2.12 -3.08 3.57
C ASN A 98 -1.91 -3.98 4.80
N SER A 99 -2.09 -5.29 4.66
CA SER A 99 -1.96 -6.27 5.75
C SER A 99 -0.89 -7.31 5.45
N LEU A 100 0.17 -7.34 6.25
CA LEU A 100 1.24 -8.34 6.12
C LEU A 100 0.72 -9.78 6.32
N ALA A 101 -0.17 -9.98 7.28
CA ALA A 101 -0.75 -11.30 7.55
C ALA A 101 -1.62 -11.78 6.39
N PHE A 102 -2.43 -10.89 5.82
CA PHE A 102 -3.25 -11.22 4.66
C PHE A 102 -2.39 -11.46 3.41
N LEU A 103 -1.33 -10.69 3.22
CA LEU A 103 -0.37 -10.93 2.13
C LEU A 103 0.25 -12.32 2.21
N PHE A 104 0.63 -12.78 3.40
CA PHE A 104 1.16 -14.15 3.58
C PHE A 104 0.13 -15.21 3.25
N THR A 105 -1.12 -15.02 3.66
CA THR A 105 -2.21 -15.95 3.33
C THR A 105 -2.43 -16.04 1.83
N GLU A 106 -2.51 -14.91 1.15
CA GLU A 106 -2.69 -14.85 -0.30
C GLU A 106 -1.50 -15.39 -1.09
N ALA A 107 -0.31 -15.24 -0.53
CA ALA A 107 0.93 -15.73 -1.14
C ALA A 107 1.19 -17.22 -0.89
N GLU A 108 0.39 -17.87 -0.04
CA GLU A 108 0.64 -19.23 0.48
C GLU A 108 2.08 -19.36 1.02
N ASP A 109 2.51 -18.34 1.79
CA ASP A 109 3.86 -18.23 2.32
C ASP A 109 3.83 -17.86 3.81
N ARG A 110 4.97 -17.76 4.43
CA ARG A 110 5.11 -17.42 5.84
C ARG A 110 6.44 -16.69 6.09
N PRO A 111 6.58 -15.99 7.24
CA PRO A 111 7.87 -15.43 7.63
C PRO A 111 8.97 -16.49 7.67
N ASP A 112 10.16 -16.11 7.26
CA ASP A 112 11.34 -16.96 7.45
C ASP A 112 11.77 -16.88 8.92
N ILE A 113 11.35 -17.84 9.74
CA ILE A 113 11.68 -17.91 11.18
C ILE A 113 13.16 -18.14 11.44
N THR A 114 13.93 -18.53 10.43
CA THR A 114 15.39 -18.71 10.56
C THR A 114 16.16 -17.41 10.36
N TYR A 115 15.49 -16.34 9.89
CA TYR A 115 16.09 -15.04 9.69
C TYR A 115 16.25 -14.29 11.02
N PRO A 116 17.48 -14.19 11.59
CA PRO A 116 17.66 -13.71 12.96
C PRO A 116 17.45 -12.21 13.13
N LYS A 117 17.40 -11.45 12.01
CA LYS A 117 17.28 -9.98 12.04
C LYS A 117 15.86 -9.49 11.80
N TYR A 118 14.86 -10.36 11.72
CA TYR A 118 13.48 -10.00 11.36
C TYR A 118 12.94 -8.83 12.20
N PHE A 119 13.10 -8.94 13.54
CA PHE A 119 12.66 -7.89 14.46
C PHE A 119 13.48 -6.59 14.32
N PHE A 120 14.79 -6.71 14.13
CA PHE A 120 15.66 -5.55 13.99
C PHE A 120 15.40 -4.78 12.68
N ASP A 121 15.10 -5.49 11.60
CA ASP A 121 14.78 -4.88 10.32
C ASP A 121 13.41 -4.18 10.35
N LEU A 122 12.41 -4.75 11.05
CA LEU A 122 11.13 -4.08 11.29
C LEU A 122 11.29 -2.79 12.10
N LEU A 123 12.22 -2.76 13.06
CA LEU A 123 12.50 -1.57 13.86
C LEU A 123 13.48 -0.59 13.19
N ALA A 124 14.20 -1.02 12.16
CA ALA A 124 15.25 -0.20 11.57
C ALA A 124 14.73 1.11 10.99
N HIS A 125 13.53 1.10 10.41
CA HIS A 125 12.92 2.31 9.87
C HIS A 125 12.55 3.32 10.96
N SER A 126 12.16 2.89 12.16
CA SER A 126 11.90 3.78 13.28
C SER A 126 13.16 4.53 13.73
N ARG A 127 14.34 3.93 13.54
CA ARG A 127 15.65 4.49 13.97
C ARG A 127 16.38 5.24 12.86
N ARG A 128 16.20 4.84 11.60
CA ARG A 128 16.97 5.34 10.44
C ARG A 128 16.15 6.28 9.56
N GLY A 129 14.85 6.38 9.81
CA GLY A 129 13.92 7.12 8.97
C GLY A 129 13.50 6.35 7.71
N VAL A 130 12.38 6.76 7.14
CA VAL A 130 11.74 6.13 5.98
C VAL A 130 12.68 5.95 4.79
N PRO A 131 13.57 6.91 4.41
CA PRO A 131 14.46 6.73 3.27
C PRO A 131 15.51 5.62 3.43
N ASN A 132 15.73 5.12 4.65
CA ASN A 132 16.82 4.21 4.98
C ASN A 132 16.34 2.86 5.54
N TYR A 133 15.07 2.50 5.35
CA TYR A 133 14.58 1.20 5.83
C TYR A 133 15.13 0.03 4.99
N PRO A 134 15.21 -1.17 5.57
CA PRO A 134 15.84 -2.31 4.93
C PRO A 134 15.09 -2.81 3.69
N VAL A 135 15.83 -3.44 2.79
CA VAL A 135 15.34 -3.94 1.50
C VAL A 135 14.58 -5.25 1.68
N GLY A 136 13.40 -5.17 2.28
CA GLY A 136 12.43 -6.24 2.30
C GLY A 136 12.66 -7.33 3.35
N LEU A 137 11.58 -8.00 3.74
CA LEU A 137 11.53 -9.07 4.71
C LEU A 137 11.57 -10.43 3.98
N PRO A 138 12.48 -11.35 4.35
CA PRO A 138 12.56 -12.66 3.72
C PRO A 138 11.37 -13.54 4.12
N THR A 139 10.91 -14.38 3.20
CA THR A 139 9.87 -15.37 3.43
C THR A 139 10.45 -16.78 3.39
N ALA A 140 9.75 -17.74 4.00
CA ALA A 140 10.17 -19.15 3.98
C ALA A 140 10.20 -19.74 2.57
N GLY A 141 9.41 -19.19 1.64
CA GLY A 141 9.44 -19.52 0.22
C GLY A 141 10.62 -18.92 -0.56
N GLY A 142 11.57 -18.27 0.10
CA GLY A 142 12.76 -17.67 -0.52
C GLY A 142 12.49 -16.35 -1.25
N ARG A 143 11.32 -15.74 -1.08
CA ARG A 143 10.92 -14.45 -1.64
C ARG A 143 11.25 -13.30 -0.67
N ARG A 144 11.01 -12.06 -1.09
CA ARG A 144 11.18 -10.87 -0.23
C ARG A 144 9.98 -9.96 -0.36
N ILE A 145 9.37 -9.61 0.78
CA ILE A 145 8.32 -8.58 0.86
C ILE A 145 8.99 -7.23 1.00
N ARG A 146 8.65 -6.30 0.10
CA ARG A 146 9.12 -4.92 0.14
C ARG A 146 8.08 -4.03 0.82
N PRO A 147 8.42 -3.34 1.92
CA PRO A 147 7.55 -2.32 2.51
C PRO A 147 7.70 -0.99 1.76
N PHE A 148 6.60 -0.24 1.64
CA PHE A 148 6.57 1.09 1.02
C PHE A 148 5.80 2.06 1.90
N TYR A 149 6.48 3.11 2.33
CA TYR A 149 6.00 4.13 3.25
C TYR A 149 5.83 5.46 2.56
N VAL A 150 4.74 6.17 2.82
CA VAL A 150 4.52 7.57 2.42
C VAL A 150 4.83 7.81 0.95
N CYS A 151 4.38 6.90 0.08
CA CYS A 151 4.52 7.00 -1.36
C CYS A 151 3.34 6.34 -2.07
N ASN A 152 3.10 6.70 -3.31
CA ASN A 152 2.20 5.96 -4.17
C ASN A 152 3.00 5.03 -5.08
N LEU A 153 2.43 3.88 -5.43
CA LEU A 153 3.06 2.89 -6.30
C LEU A 153 2.28 2.78 -7.60
N ARG A 154 2.85 3.24 -8.69
CA ARG A 154 2.30 2.98 -10.02
C ARG A 154 2.82 1.65 -10.54
N ILE A 155 1.92 0.75 -10.92
CA ILE A 155 2.24 -0.55 -11.50
C ILE A 155 1.60 -0.66 -12.88
N ASP A 156 2.40 -0.92 -13.89
CA ASP A 156 1.95 -1.12 -15.26
C ASP A 156 1.68 -2.61 -15.58
N ARG A 157 1.20 -2.89 -16.81
CA ARG A 157 0.94 -4.28 -17.27
C ARG A 157 2.19 -5.15 -17.40
N ASN A 158 3.37 -4.54 -17.43
CA ASN A 158 4.63 -5.28 -17.46
C ASN A 158 5.15 -5.59 -16.06
N LEU A 159 4.37 -5.22 -15.01
CA LEU A 159 4.72 -5.33 -13.59
C LEU A 159 5.90 -4.45 -13.19
N ASN A 160 6.18 -3.37 -13.93
CA ASN A 160 7.13 -2.35 -13.50
C ASN A 160 6.51 -1.54 -12.37
N ILE A 161 7.26 -1.41 -11.28
CA ILE A 161 6.88 -0.58 -10.13
C ILE A 161 7.59 0.75 -10.23
N GLN A 162 6.83 1.83 -10.22
CA GLN A 162 7.31 3.20 -10.11
C GLN A 162 6.83 3.78 -8.77
N GLU A 163 7.77 4.19 -7.92
CA GLU A 163 7.47 4.94 -6.71
C GLU A 163 7.19 6.39 -7.07
N LEU A 164 6.04 6.91 -6.63
CA LEU A 164 5.64 8.29 -6.80
C LEU A 164 5.66 8.93 -5.41
N PRO A 165 6.54 9.92 -5.14
CA PRO A 165 6.55 10.62 -3.88
C PRO A 165 5.21 11.33 -3.66
N LYS A 166 4.69 11.28 -2.44
CA LYS A 166 3.52 12.07 -2.07
C LYS A 166 3.87 13.55 -2.00
N PRO A 167 2.94 14.44 -2.38
CA PRO A 167 3.12 15.85 -2.12
C PRO A 167 3.26 16.06 -0.61
N LEU A 168 4.27 16.83 -0.21
CA LEU A 168 4.45 17.18 1.20
C LEU A 168 3.58 18.42 1.48
N PRO A 169 2.86 18.46 2.62
CA PRO A 169 2.17 19.67 3.03
C PRO A 169 3.19 20.78 3.23
N ALA A 170 2.83 21.99 2.84
CA ALA A 170 3.64 23.17 3.15
C ALA A 170 3.72 23.33 4.67
N LEU A 171 4.90 23.12 5.22
CA LEU A 171 5.11 23.35 6.65
C LEU A 171 5.06 24.85 6.92
N PRO A 172 4.33 25.30 7.95
CA PRO A 172 4.34 26.69 8.38
C PRO A 172 5.77 27.15 8.71
N SER A 173 6.09 28.38 8.36
CA SER A 173 7.45 28.93 8.54
C SER A 173 7.85 29.12 10.03
N CYS A 174 6.87 29.13 10.93
CA CYS A 174 7.08 29.24 12.38
C CYS A 174 5.92 28.62 13.16
N TYR A 175 6.14 28.42 14.46
CA TYR A 175 5.15 27.80 15.35
C TYR A 175 3.84 28.63 15.44
N SER A 176 3.91 29.96 15.43
CA SER A 176 2.70 30.80 15.47
C SER A 176 1.82 30.61 14.23
N ALA A 177 2.44 30.52 13.03
CA ALA A 177 1.71 30.25 11.79
C ALA A 177 1.11 28.83 11.77
N TYR A 178 1.77 27.86 12.40
CA TYR A 178 1.21 26.51 12.57
C TYR A 178 -0.03 26.53 13.48
N TYR A 179 0.05 27.27 14.59
CA TYR A 179 -1.04 27.34 15.56
C TYR A 179 -2.29 28.08 15.03
N GLU A 180 -2.10 29.01 14.09
CA GLU A 180 -3.21 29.70 13.42
C GLU A 180 -3.95 28.86 12.38
N GLN A 181 -3.37 27.71 11.99
CA GLN A 181 -3.96 26.75 11.04
C GLN A 181 -4.73 25.61 11.72
N LEU A 182 -4.62 25.48 13.03
CA LEU A 182 -5.35 24.49 13.83
C LEU A 182 -6.73 25.02 14.23
#